data_c2b8b167c8ced0952f49c113d7469253
#
_entry.id   c2b8b167c8ced0952f49c113d7469253
#
_cell.length_a   1.000
_cell.length_b   1.000
_cell.length_c   1.000
_cell.angle_alpha   90.00
_cell.angle_beta   90.00
_cell.angle_gamma   90.00
#
_symmetry.space_group_name_H-M   'P 1'
#
loop_
_entity.id
_entity.type
_entity.pdbx_description
1 polymer ?
#
loop_
_entity_poly.entity_id
_entity_poly.type
_entity_poly.pdbx_seq_one_letter_code
_entity_poly.pdbx_strand_id
1 'polypeptide(L)'
;MTFPELLNEYLRRLHCTAGELAESSGLTQASLSRYRNGQRVPDAAILKKLAVGIVSLAKQQECTDFDFHSIFSQLTEATGFVKTDPAQFSSQFAALVDTIPINLNELAKSMGYDPSYLSRIKKGQRMPADVIKFTERLSSFLIRKYGKSDKRSEICKLIGYHAEEDSLSYTDFTAAVVRYLCSGETRKKATDRIGDYLKKLDEFNLNEYMTRFRFDQLKVPTVPFHLPSSKNYYGIEQMKQGELDFFKATALSRSKEPIFMNSDMPMADMAQDMQFNRKWMFGIAACLKKGLHLHMIHHVDRPMEEMILGLEAWIPIYMTGQISPYYLKNPNTDVYHHLNYVSGAAALSGECIHGYHKDGKYYLTNLKQEVAYYRTKTNHILSKALPLMEIYTAESKEEFHRFLAGETKKSGKQFNLYTTLPFYTISKELLQKILNRNHIAVEKQQMLLQDLCRTRTIFLQMLLSSFVEDRIPVLSQEAYREMPLLLPRSEAFYEDEIHYTYEEYLEHFQQTMAFAEKYKNYVVVPQHAPIFRNIQIQIKHKEWVIISKNKSPVIHFVIQHPKLRTAIEEGLWRIQ
;
A
#
# COMPACT_ATOMS: atom_id res chain seq x y z
N MET A 1 17.30 -6.07 -13.34
CA MET A 1 18.48 -6.04 -14.25
C MET A 1 19.62 -5.38 -13.51
N THR A 2 20.77 -6.04 -13.37
CA THR A 2 21.95 -5.46 -12.73
C THR A 2 22.54 -4.36 -13.59
N PHE A 3 23.35 -3.47 -13.01
CA PHE A 3 23.99 -2.39 -13.77
C PHE A 3 24.85 -2.89 -14.95
N PRO A 4 25.69 -3.96 -14.80
CA PRO A 4 26.40 -4.55 -15.93
C PRO A 4 25.48 -5.06 -17.05
N GLU A 5 24.40 -5.72 -16.71
CA GLU A 5 23.39 -6.21 -17.67
C GLU A 5 22.73 -5.05 -18.41
N LEU A 6 22.30 -4.03 -17.69
CA LEU A 6 21.68 -2.84 -18.26
C LEU A 6 22.63 -2.09 -19.20
N LEU A 7 23.90 -1.94 -18.80
CA LEU A 7 24.90 -1.28 -19.63
C LEU A 7 25.18 -2.06 -20.92
N ASN A 8 25.24 -3.39 -20.83
CA ASN A 8 25.38 -4.24 -22.02
C ASN A 8 24.12 -4.22 -22.90
N GLU A 9 22.94 -4.06 -22.31
CA GLU A 9 21.68 -3.89 -23.06
C GLU A 9 21.67 -2.58 -23.86
N TYR A 10 22.12 -1.47 -23.28
CA TYR A 10 22.25 -0.21 -24.02
C TYR A 10 23.22 -0.32 -25.19
N LEU A 11 24.38 -1.00 -25.01
CA LEU A 11 25.32 -1.25 -26.10
C LEU A 11 24.71 -2.06 -27.25
N ARG A 12 23.91 -3.10 -26.92
CA ARG A 12 23.19 -3.89 -27.93
C ARG A 12 22.13 -3.09 -28.66
N ARG A 13 21.32 -2.33 -27.92
CA ARG A 13 20.24 -1.51 -28.50
C ARG A 13 20.77 -0.42 -29.44
N LEU A 14 21.91 0.15 -29.10
CA LEU A 14 22.58 1.18 -29.90
C LEU A 14 23.57 0.61 -30.94
N HIS A 15 23.65 -0.72 -31.06
CA HIS A 15 24.60 -1.37 -31.96
C HIS A 15 26.02 -0.76 -31.91
N CYS A 16 26.43 -0.30 -30.71
CA CYS A 16 27.72 0.37 -30.50
C CYS A 16 28.67 -0.50 -29.67
N THR A 17 29.97 -0.24 -29.88
CA THR A 17 31.03 -0.88 -29.12
C THR A 17 31.27 -0.21 -27.77
N ALA A 18 31.92 -0.92 -26.85
CA ALA A 18 32.33 -0.31 -25.60
C ALA A 18 33.35 0.84 -25.79
N GLY A 19 34.14 0.81 -26.86
CA GLY A 19 35.07 1.88 -27.19
C GLY A 19 34.34 3.18 -27.54
N GLU A 20 33.32 3.11 -28.37
CA GLU A 20 32.49 4.25 -28.78
C GLU A 20 31.72 4.84 -27.59
N LEU A 21 31.19 4.00 -26.70
CA LEU A 21 30.55 4.51 -25.49
C LEU A 21 31.55 5.12 -24.50
N ALA A 22 32.77 4.58 -24.39
CA ALA A 22 33.80 5.17 -23.58
C ALA A 22 34.18 6.57 -24.08
N GLU A 23 34.37 6.72 -25.38
CA GLU A 23 34.70 7.99 -26.03
C GLU A 23 33.58 9.01 -25.85
N SER A 24 32.33 8.64 -26.18
CA SER A 24 31.18 9.56 -26.10
C SER A 24 30.82 9.97 -24.67
N SER A 25 31.16 9.12 -23.68
CA SER A 25 30.96 9.42 -22.24
C SER A 25 32.17 10.09 -21.59
N GLY A 26 33.29 10.28 -22.31
CA GLY A 26 34.54 10.83 -21.76
C GLY A 26 35.15 9.93 -20.65
N LEU A 27 35.04 8.61 -20.84
CA LEU A 27 35.61 7.59 -19.93
C LEU A 27 36.73 6.83 -20.65
N THR A 28 37.64 6.23 -19.85
CA THR A 28 38.63 5.31 -20.42
C THR A 28 38.00 3.94 -20.68
N GLN A 29 38.44 3.26 -21.74
CA GLN A 29 37.97 1.91 -22.07
C GLN A 29 38.16 0.92 -20.89
N ALA A 30 39.27 1.05 -20.15
CA ALA A 30 39.55 0.24 -18.97
C ALA A 30 38.54 0.49 -17.84
N SER A 31 38.12 1.73 -17.63
CA SER A 31 37.09 2.06 -16.64
C SER A 31 35.73 1.48 -17.04
N LEU A 32 35.33 1.66 -18.31
CA LEU A 32 34.07 1.15 -18.82
C LEU A 32 34.02 -0.39 -18.77
N SER A 33 35.13 -1.08 -19.11
CA SER A 33 35.25 -2.54 -19.02
C SER A 33 35.02 -3.03 -17.57
N ARG A 34 35.60 -2.34 -16.57
CA ARG A 34 35.39 -2.70 -15.14
C ARG A 34 33.93 -2.54 -14.73
N TYR A 35 33.24 -1.52 -15.21
CA TYR A 35 31.81 -1.31 -14.95
C TYR A 35 30.94 -2.38 -15.62
N ARG A 36 31.22 -2.74 -16.86
CA ARG A 36 30.53 -3.79 -17.61
C ARG A 36 30.68 -5.19 -17.01
N ASN A 37 31.83 -5.46 -16.39
CA ASN A 37 32.13 -6.74 -15.76
C ASN A 37 31.73 -6.78 -14.26
N GLY A 38 31.10 -5.73 -13.74
CA GLY A 38 30.70 -5.66 -12.32
C GLY A 38 31.87 -5.55 -11.33
N GLN A 39 33.09 -5.31 -11.83
CA GLN A 39 34.29 -5.17 -10.98
C GLN A 39 34.33 -3.85 -10.23
N ARG A 40 33.54 -2.87 -10.66
CA ARG A 40 33.41 -1.57 -10.03
C ARG A 40 32.01 -1.00 -10.26
N VAL A 41 31.47 -0.35 -9.22
CA VAL A 41 30.20 0.39 -9.33
C VAL A 41 30.54 1.86 -9.64
N PRO A 42 29.91 2.48 -10.65
CA PRO A 42 30.13 3.90 -10.97
C PRO A 42 29.49 4.82 -9.92
N ASP A 43 30.09 5.97 -9.68
CA ASP A 43 29.50 7.04 -8.88
C ASP A 43 28.51 7.89 -9.70
N ALA A 44 27.78 8.81 -9.04
CA ALA A 44 26.79 9.64 -9.70
C ALA A 44 27.34 10.51 -10.86
N ALA A 45 28.60 10.95 -10.75
CA ALA A 45 29.24 11.74 -11.81
C ALA A 45 29.53 10.88 -13.03
N ILE A 46 29.94 9.65 -12.83
CA ILE A 46 30.17 8.65 -13.89
C ILE A 46 28.84 8.21 -14.51
N LEU A 47 27.80 7.98 -13.71
CA LEU A 47 26.45 7.66 -14.21
C LEU A 47 25.91 8.76 -15.13
N LYS A 48 26.11 10.03 -14.74
CA LYS A 48 25.73 11.18 -15.57
C LYS A 48 26.49 11.20 -16.90
N LYS A 49 27.81 10.94 -16.87
CA LYS A 49 28.64 10.84 -18.09
C LYS A 49 28.17 9.72 -19.00
N LEU A 50 27.87 8.54 -18.43
CA LEU A 50 27.35 7.41 -19.20
C LEU A 50 25.98 7.73 -19.83
N ALA A 51 25.07 8.35 -19.09
CA ALA A 51 23.77 8.76 -19.63
C ALA A 51 23.92 9.76 -20.77
N VAL A 52 24.81 10.75 -20.63
CA VAL A 52 25.12 11.71 -21.71
C VAL A 52 25.71 11.01 -22.94
N GLY A 53 26.65 10.08 -22.72
CA GLY A 53 27.27 9.31 -23.79
C GLY A 53 26.26 8.44 -24.56
N ILE A 54 25.37 7.76 -23.85
CA ILE A 54 24.31 6.94 -24.45
C ILE A 54 23.35 7.81 -25.29
N VAL A 55 22.92 8.97 -24.77
CA VAL A 55 22.04 9.89 -25.50
C VAL A 55 22.76 10.47 -26.74
N SER A 56 24.05 10.76 -26.62
CA SER A 56 24.85 11.27 -27.75
C SER A 56 24.93 10.25 -28.88
N LEU A 57 25.23 8.99 -28.57
CA LEU A 57 25.26 7.90 -29.54
C LEU A 57 23.88 7.63 -30.16
N ALA A 58 22.82 7.67 -29.36
CA ALA A 58 21.45 7.51 -29.86
C ALA A 58 21.06 8.60 -30.85
N LYS A 59 21.45 9.85 -30.59
CA LYS A 59 21.23 10.98 -31.53
C LYS A 59 22.00 10.82 -32.84
N GLN A 60 23.24 10.31 -32.80
CA GLN A 60 24.02 10.05 -34.01
C GLN A 60 23.41 8.96 -34.90
N GLN A 61 22.61 8.07 -34.30
CA GLN A 61 21.92 6.97 -34.97
C GLN A 61 20.45 7.26 -35.26
N GLU A 62 20.01 8.52 -35.08
CA GLU A 62 18.63 8.97 -35.28
C GLU A 62 17.59 8.20 -34.43
N CYS A 63 18.01 7.60 -33.31
CA CYS A 63 17.13 6.91 -32.35
C CYS A 63 16.44 7.91 -31.42
N THR A 64 15.11 8.03 -31.51
CA THR A 64 14.32 9.01 -30.72
C THR A 64 13.94 8.54 -29.31
N ASP A 65 14.08 7.25 -28.99
CA ASP A 65 13.57 6.63 -27.75
C ASP A 65 14.52 6.73 -26.55
N PHE A 66 15.57 7.55 -26.64
CA PHE A 66 16.63 7.67 -25.63
C PHE A 66 16.61 9.05 -24.96
N ASP A 67 15.80 9.18 -23.91
CA ASP A 67 15.75 10.39 -23.07
C ASP A 67 16.78 10.34 -21.93
N PHE A 68 17.47 11.45 -21.70
CA PHE A 68 18.49 11.58 -20.67
C PHE A 68 17.96 11.25 -19.24
N HIS A 69 16.79 11.77 -18.88
CA HIS A 69 16.25 11.57 -17.55
C HIS A 69 15.86 10.12 -17.30
N SER A 70 15.27 9.47 -18.29
CA SER A 70 14.91 8.05 -18.25
C SER A 70 16.15 7.16 -18.14
N ILE A 71 17.17 7.38 -18.97
CA ILE A 71 18.42 6.60 -18.95
C ILE A 71 19.16 6.80 -17.62
N PHE A 72 19.29 8.03 -17.16
CA PHE A 72 19.98 8.34 -15.92
C PHE A 72 19.28 7.70 -14.70
N SER A 73 17.94 7.70 -14.69
CA SER A 73 17.14 7.02 -13.67
C SER A 73 17.39 5.51 -13.69
N GLN A 74 17.28 4.88 -14.86
CA GLN A 74 17.50 3.42 -15.01
C GLN A 74 18.92 3.00 -14.61
N LEU A 75 19.95 3.76 -15.02
CA LEU A 75 21.33 3.50 -14.63
C LEU A 75 21.52 3.64 -13.11
N THR A 76 20.89 4.65 -12.51
CA THR A 76 20.96 4.90 -11.06
C THR A 76 20.28 3.78 -10.27
N GLU A 77 19.10 3.35 -10.67
CA GLU A 77 18.37 2.23 -10.07
C GLU A 77 19.14 0.92 -10.16
N ALA A 78 19.73 0.65 -11.33
CA ALA A 78 20.49 -0.58 -11.58
C ALA A 78 21.81 -0.68 -10.79
N THR A 79 22.37 0.46 -10.36
CA THR A 79 23.55 0.47 -9.47
C THR A 79 23.19 0.28 -7.99
N GLY A 80 21.92 0.31 -7.62
CA GLY A 80 21.52 0.38 -6.22
C GLY A 80 21.98 1.69 -5.56
N PHE A 81 22.29 2.71 -6.34
CA PHE A 81 22.80 3.98 -5.84
C PHE A 81 21.70 4.73 -5.11
N VAL A 82 21.69 4.62 -3.80
CA VAL A 82 20.91 5.52 -2.94
C VAL A 82 21.53 6.90 -3.08
N LYS A 83 20.77 7.86 -3.60
CA LYS A 83 21.20 9.27 -3.70
C LYS A 83 21.36 9.81 -2.29
N THR A 84 22.56 9.69 -1.74
CA THR A 84 22.85 10.05 -0.35
C THR A 84 23.28 11.52 -0.32
N ASP A 85 22.51 12.35 0.36
CA ASP A 85 22.93 13.72 0.71
C ASP A 85 24.03 13.63 1.79
N PRO A 86 25.26 14.14 1.53
CA PRO A 86 26.35 14.09 2.49
C PRO A 86 26.02 14.77 3.83
N ALA A 87 25.33 15.89 3.81
CA ALA A 87 24.93 16.61 5.02
C ALA A 87 23.93 15.80 5.85
N GLN A 88 22.98 15.17 5.18
CA GLN A 88 21.98 14.32 5.79
C GLN A 88 22.58 13.04 6.37
N PHE A 89 23.45 12.34 5.62
CA PHE A 89 24.15 11.15 6.11
C PHE A 89 24.91 11.45 7.40
N SER A 90 25.65 12.55 7.41
CA SER A 90 26.47 12.95 8.57
C SER A 90 25.59 13.32 9.77
N SER A 91 24.49 14.02 9.55
CA SER A 91 23.51 14.35 10.59
C SER A 91 22.87 13.09 11.19
N GLN A 92 22.46 12.14 10.35
CA GLN A 92 21.86 10.88 10.80
C GLN A 92 22.90 9.98 11.52
N PHE A 93 24.13 9.92 11.01
CA PHE A 93 25.20 9.20 11.68
C PHE A 93 25.56 9.83 13.03
N ALA A 94 25.61 11.16 13.14
CA ALA A 94 25.79 11.88 14.38
C ALA A 94 24.66 11.56 15.38
N ALA A 95 23.41 11.65 14.95
CA ALA A 95 22.24 11.33 15.78
C ALA A 95 22.28 9.89 16.32
N LEU A 96 22.67 8.90 15.48
CA LEU A 96 22.81 7.51 15.91
C LEU A 96 23.90 7.34 16.97
N VAL A 97 25.05 8.00 16.78
CA VAL A 97 26.20 7.91 17.71
C VAL A 97 25.92 8.63 19.03
N ASP A 98 25.14 9.72 19.01
CA ASP A 98 24.83 10.55 20.19
C ASP A 98 23.65 10.04 21.00
N THR A 99 22.61 9.49 20.35
CA THR A 99 21.45 8.88 21.03
C THR A 99 21.86 7.63 21.82
N ILE A 100 22.79 6.86 21.28
CA ILE A 100 23.36 5.72 21.94
C ILE A 100 24.81 6.10 22.21
N PRO A 101 25.29 6.24 23.46
CA PRO A 101 26.66 6.66 23.74
C PRO A 101 27.65 5.62 23.19
N ILE A 102 27.84 5.67 21.85
CA ILE A 102 28.78 4.80 21.14
C ILE A 102 30.18 5.38 21.27
N ASN A 103 31.08 4.60 21.84
CA ASN A 103 32.48 4.97 21.82
C ASN A 103 33.02 4.88 20.39
N LEU A 104 33.38 6.03 19.79
CA LEU A 104 33.86 6.11 18.40
C LEU A 104 35.18 5.32 18.19
N ASN A 105 36.03 5.19 19.20
CA ASN A 105 37.26 4.40 19.10
C ASN A 105 36.96 2.90 18.99
N GLU A 106 35.99 2.44 19.78
CA GLU A 106 35.52 1.05 19.74
C GLU A 106 34.83 0.74 18.42
N LEU A 107 33.94 1.65 17.97
CA LEU A 107 33.27 1.54 16.68
C LEU A 107 34.27 1.48 15.52
N ALA A 108 35.26 2.39 15.52
CA ALA A 108 36.28 2.44 14.49
C ALA A 108 37.11 1.14 14.44
N LYS A 109 37.53 0.65 15.59
CA LYS A 109 38.25 -0.63 15.69
C LYS A 109 37.41 -1.80 15.17
N SER A 110 36.13 -1.84 15.52
CA SER A 110 35.22 -2.90 15.07
C SER A 110 34.95 -2.85 13.57
N MET A 111 34.86 -1.66 12.99
CA MET A 111 34.60 -1.45 11.58
C MET A 111 35.87 -1.47 10.70
N GLY A 112 37.04 -1.52 11.30
CA GLY A 112 38.33 -1.47 10.58
C GLY A 112 38.63 -0.11 9.97
N TYR A 113 38.25 0.98 10.66
CA TYR A 113 38.55 2.37 10.31
C TYR A 113 39.39 3.08 11.38
N ASP A 114 40.02 4.19 10.99
CA ASP A 114 40.67 5.10 11.93
C ASP A 114 39.61 5.93 12.68
N PRO A 115 39.74 6.17 14.00
CA PRO A 115 38.78 6.98 14.76
C PRO A 115 38.61 8.40 14.22
N SER A 116 39.66 9.00 13.68
CA SER A 116 39.59 10.34 13.08
C SER A 116 38.73 10.35 11.81
N TYR A 117 38.69 9.22 11.08
CA TYR A 117 37.85 9.06 9.91
C TYR A 117 36.36 9.11 10.27
N LEU A 118 35.96 8.36 11.32
CA LEU A 118 34.55 8.37 11.80
C LEU A 118 34.17 9.75 12.38
N SER A 119 35.10 10.40 13.08
CA SER A 119 34.91 11.77 13.61
C SER A 119 34.66 12.78 12.47
N ARG A 120 35.41 12.67 11.36
CA ARG A 120 35.19 13.54 10.18
C ARG A 120 33.86 13.27 9.49
N ILE A 121 33.43 12.00 9.40
CA ILE A 121 32.11 11.65 8.89
C ILE A 121 31.00 12.25 9.79
N LYS A 122 31.14 12.09 11.11
CA LYS A 122 30.21 12.67 12.09
C LYS A 122 30.06 14.19 11.95
N LYS A 123 31.15 14.89 11.64
CA LYS A 123 31.20 16.34 11.46
C LYS A 123 30.82 16.81 10.05
N GLY A 124 30.43 15.92 9.14
CA GLY A 124 30.10 16.28 7.76
C GLY A 124 31.31 16.64 6.87
N GLN A 125 32.52 16.42 7.36
CA GLN A 125 33.76 16.77 6.65
C GLN A 125 34.19 15.69 5.64
N ARG A 126 33.57 14.51 5.68
CA ARG A 126 33.91 13.38 4.82
C ARG A 126 32.71 12.43 4.68
N MET A 127 32.62 11.79 3.50
CA MET A 127 31.69 10.69 3.25
C MET A 127 32.45 9.36 3.19
N PRO A 128 31.82 8.23 3.58
CA PRO A 128 32.38 6.92 3.29
C PRO A 128 32.56 6.72 1.78
N ALA A 129 33.71 6.16 1.39
CA ALA A 129 34.00 5.86 -0.02
C ALA A 129 33.04 4.79 -0.57
N ASP A 130 32.61 3.87 0.28
CA ASP A 130 31.61 2.84 0.03
C ASP A 130 30.58 2.89 1.17
N VAL A 131 29.46 3.54 0.89
CA VAL A 131 28.38 3.79 1.86
C VAL A 131 27.71 2.48 2.28
N ILE A 132 27.50 1.55 1.32
CA ILE A 132 26.86 0.28 1.60
C ILE A 132 27.71 -0.56 2.55
N LYS A 133 28.98 -0.75 2.22
CA LYS A 133 29.93 -1.51 3.04
C LYS A 133 30.15 -0.86 4.42
N PHE A 134 30.13 0.47 4.49
CA PHE A 134 30.17 1.20 5.75
C PHE A 134 28.95 0.87 6.61
N THR A 135 27.77 0.89 6.00
CA THR A 135 26.49 0.67 6.70
C THR A 135 26.35 -0.78 7.15
N GLU A 136 26.78 -1.75 6.35
CA GLU A 136 26.82 -3.17 6.72
C GLU A 136 27.72 -3.42 7.95
N ARG A 137 28.90 -2.82 7.97
CA ARG A 137 29.83 -2.93 9.12
C ARG A 137 29.26 -2.28 10.37
N LEU A 138 28.61 -1.12 10.21
CA LEU A 138 27.93 -0.43 11.32
C LEU A 138 26.78 -1.28 11.86
N SER A 139 25.94 -1.85 10.99
CA SER A 139 24.83 -2.74 11.37
C SER A 139 25.33 -3.97 12.13
N SER A 140 26.41 -4.59 11.65
CA SER A 140 27.05 -5.74 12.33
C SER A 140 27.53 -5.38 13.73
N PHE A 141 28.11 -4.19 13.91
CA PHE A 141 28.51 -3.70 15.23
C PHE A 141 27.31 -3.46 16.14
N LEU A 142 26.27 -2.79 15.65
CA LEU A 142 25.07 -2.48 16.43
C LEU A 142 24.35 -3.75 16.90
N ILE A 143 24.16 -4.72 16.01
CA ILE A 143 23.53 -6.01 16.35
C ILE A 143 24.35 -6.77 17.38
N ARG A 144 25.66 -6.88 17.17
CA ARG A 144 26.55 -7.63 18.07
C ARG A 144 26.62 -7.02 19.47
N LYS A 145 26.69 -5.69 19.56
CA LYS A 145 26.86 -5.00 20.84
C LYS A 145 25.56 -4.72 21.57
N TYR A 146 24.52 -4.35 20.84
CA TYR A 146 23.26 -3.87 21.41
C TYR A 146 22.04 -4.76 21.14
N GLY A 147 22.19 -5.78 20.31
CA GLY A 147 21.06 -6.65 19.89
C GLY A 147 20.33 -7.38 21.02
N LYS A 148 20.99 -7.56 22.19
CA LYS A 148 20.43 -8.16 23.40
C LYS A 148 20.43 -7.21 24.60
N SER A 149 20.64 -5.90 24.40
CA SER A 149 20.71 -4.91 25.47
C SER A 149 19.44 -4.07 25.54
N ASP A 150 19.21 -3.40 26.68
CA ASP A 150 18.09 -2.47 26.89
C ASP A 150 18.07 -1.34 25.85
N LYS A 151 19.22 -1.04 25.23
CA LYS A 151 19.35 -0.03 24.18
C LYS A 151 18.88 -0.47 22.80
N ARG A 152 18.57 -1.76 22.61
CA ARG A 152 17.98 -2.28 21.37
C ARG A 152 16.73 -1.50 20.96
N SER A 153 15.83 -1.26 21.92
CA SER A 153 14.57 -0.54 21.67
C SER A 153 14.81 0.91 21.21
N GLU A 154 15.82 1.59 21.78
CA GLU A 154 16.19 2.97 21.40
C GLU A 154 16.75 3.01 19.98
N ILE A 155 17.64 2.06 19.62
CA ILE A 155 18.19 1.93 18.27
C ILE A 155 17.08 1.68 17.26
N CYS A 156 16.24 0.69 17.53
CA CYS A 156 15.13 0.31 16.64
C CYS A 156 14.16 1.47 16.41
N LYS A 157 13.83 2.23 17.46
CA LYS A 157 13.01 3.43 17.35
C LYS A 157 13.67 4.51 16.50
N LEU A 158 14.98 4.74 16.70
CA LEU A 158 15.72 5.77 15.97
C LEU A 158 15.79 5.48 14.47
N ILE A 159 16.11 4.22 14.10
CA ILE A 159 16.23 3.81 12.69
C ILE A 159 14.88 3.42 12.04
N GLY A 160 13.77 3.52 12.79
CA GLY A 160 12.43 3.15 12.30
C GLY A 160 12.27 1.64 12.08
N TYR A 161 13.02 0.80 12.80
CA TYR A 161 12.93 -0.65 12.73
C TYR A 161 12.01 -1.17 13.83
N HIS A 162 10.93 -1.84 13.44
CA HIS A 162 10.00 -2.50 14.37
C HIS A 162 10.38 -3.98 14.46
N ALA A 163 11.22 -4.33 15.44
CA ALA A 163 11.45 -5.73 15.78
C ALA A 163 10.40 -6.18 16.78
N GLU A 164 9.78 -7.33 16.55
CA GLU A 164 9.16 -8.09 17.63
C GLU A 164 10.24 -8.56 18.61
N GLU A 165 9.86 -8.71 19.88
CA GLU A 165 10.77 -8.73 21.03
C GLU A 165 11.93 -9.72 21.00
N ASP A 166 11.95 -10.75 20.12
CA ASP A 166 12.95 -11.84 20.23
C ASP A 166 13.84 -12.12 19.02
N SER A 167 13.64 -11.55 17.83
CA SER A 167 14.55 -11.82 16.68
C SER A 167 14.87 -10.58 15.85
N LEU A 168 16.15 -10.19 15.83
CA LEU A 168 16.68 -9.23 14.86
C LEU A 168 17.09 -9.98 13.59
N SER A 169 16.34 -9.81 12.50
CA SER A 169 16.82 -10.20 11.17
C SER A 169 18.00 -9.29 10.78
N TYR A 170 19.16 -9.88 10.53
CA TYR A 170 20.36 -9.13 10.11
C TYR A 170 20.12 -8.33 8.83
N THR A 171 19.47 -8.93 7.86
CA THR A 171 19.15 -8.32 6.56
C THR A 171 18.20 -7.14 6.71
N ASP A 172 17.11 -7.29 7.46
CA ASP A 172 16.09 -6.24 7.62
C ASP A 172 16.60 -5.09 8.49
N PHE A 173 17.37 -5.41 9.54
CA PHE A 173 18.03 -4.40 10.36
C PHE A 173 19.05 -3.61 9.56
N THR A 174 19.88 -4.29 8.75
CA THR A 174 20.85 -3.64 7.87
C THR A 174 20.15 -2.75 6.84
N ALA A 175 19.08 -3.23 6.22
CA ALA A 175 18.26 -2.43 5.31
C ALA A 175 17.66 -1.19 6.00
N ALA A 176 17.22 -1.31 7.25
CA ALA A 176 16.72 -0.17 8.03
C ALA A 176 17.84 0.85 8.34
N VAL A 177 19.05 0.40 8.70
CA VAL A 177 20.19 1.28 8.94
C VAL A 177 20.65 1.97 7.65
N VAL A 178 20.69 1.26 6.52
CA VAL A 178 20.96 1.86 5.18
C VAL A 178 19.95 2.96 4.89
N ARG A 179 18.68 2.66 5.04
CA ARG A 179 17.59 3.60 4.80
C ARG A 179 17.71 4.83 5.70
N TYR A 180 17.92 4.62 6.99
CA TYR A 180 18.09 5.70 7.96
C TYR A 180 19.25 6.63 7.59
N LEU A 181 20.42 6.09 7.29
CA LEU A 181 21.62 6.89 7.01
C LEU A 181 21.60 7.54 5.62
N CYS A 182 21.09 6.84 4.60
CA CYS A 182 21.26 7.24 3.20
C CYS A 182 20.12 8.07 2.64
N SER A 183 18.88 7.81 3.06
CA SER A 183 17.72 8.48 2.49
C SER A 183 17.11 9.54 3.40
N GLY A 184 17.53 9.59 4.66
CA GLY A 184 16.85 10.41 5.66
C GLY A 184 15.38 10.03 5.82
N GLU A 185 15.00 8.89 5.27
CA GLU A 185 13.66 8.35 5.27
C GLU A 185 13.32 7.75 6.63
N THR A 186 13.41 8.58 7.65
CA THR A 186 12.67 8.34 8.86
C THR A 186 11.27 8.89 8.67
N ARG A 187 10.25 8.09 8.94
CA ARG A 187 8.83 8.49 9.07
C ARG A 187 8.18 9.31 7.91
N LYS A 188 8.89 10.21 7.22
CA LYS A 188 8.30 11.06 6.17
C LYS A 188 7.76 10.26 4.98
N LYS A 189 8.50 9.26 4.47
CA LYS A 189 8.07 8.53 3.26
C LYS A 189 7.01 7.47 3.51
N ALA A 190 6.97 6.84 4.69
CA ALA A 190 5.86 5.93 5.01
C ALA A 190 4.52 6.69 5.08
N THR A 191 4.55 7.93 5.59
CA THR A 191 3.38 8.82 5.63
C THR A 191 3.03 9.40 4.26
N ASP A 192 4.02 9.72 3.43
CA ASP A 192 3.79 10.18 2.06
C ASP A 192 3.15 9.04 1.22
N ARG A 193 3.58 7.81 1.40
CA ARG A 193 2.97 6.63 0.73
C ARG A 193 1.56 6.33 1.21
N ILE A 194 1.24 6.55 2.49
CA ILE A 194 -0.15 6.49 2.97
C ILE A 194 -1.00 7.55 2.28
N GLY A 195 -0.48 8.78 2.14
CA GLY A 195 -1.15 9.83 1.38
C GLY A 195 -1.41 9.43 -0.07
N ASP A 196 -0.42 8.83 -0.73
CA ASP A 196 -0.56 8.33 -2.11
C ASP A 196 -1.54 7.17 -2.21
N TYR A 197 -1.53 6.24 -1.25
CA TYR A 197 -2.51 5.15 -1.17
C TYR A 197 -3.95 5.69 -1.03
N LEU A 198 -4.16 6.64 -0.12
CA LEU A 198 -5.46 7.28 0.07
C LEU A 198 -5.92 8.07 -1.17
N LYS A 199 -5.00 8.77 -1.87
CA LYS A 199 -5.29 9.41 -3.16
C LYS A 199 -5.67 8.41 -4.24
N LYS A 200 -4.99 7.27 -4.32
CA LYS A 200 -5.36 6.19 -5.26
C LYS A 200 -6.74 5.62 -4.95
N LEU A 201 -7.09 5.46 -3.67
CA LEU A 201 -8.45 5.08 -3.26
C LEU A 201 -9.47 6.14 -3.66
N ASP A 202 -9.15 7.42 -3.45
CA ASP A 202 -10.00 8.56 -3.80
C ASP A 202 -10.29 8.62 -5.30
N GLU A 203 -9.25 8.49 -6.12
CA GLU A 203 -9.33 8.61 -7.58
C GLU A 203 -9.81 7.33 -8.27
N PHE A 204 -9.80 6.18 -7.59
CA PHE A 204 -10.14 4.89 -8.19
C PHE A 204 -11.60 4.86 -8.67
N ASN A 205 -11.77 4.54 -9.96
CA ASN A 205 -13.07 4.34 -10.60
C ASN A 205 -13.20 2.89 -11.07
N LEU A 206 -14.09 2.12 -10.42
CA LEU A 206 -14.27 0.71 -10.74
C LEU A 206 -14.80 0.51 -12.17
N ASN A 207 -15.71 1.37 -12.64
CA ASN A 207 -16.29 1.25 -13.98
C ASN A 207 -15.23 1.49 -15.07
N GLU A 208 -14.40 2.50 -14.92
CA GLU A 208 -13.25 2.73 -15.82
C GLU A 208 -12.26 1.59 -15.80
N TYR A 209 -11.96 1.06 -14.60
CA TYR A 209 -11.08 -0.08 -14.44
C TYR A 209 -11.64 -1.31 -15.16
N MET A 210 -12.91 -1.63 -14.95
CA MET A 210 -13.60 -2.75 -15.60
C MET A 210 -13.63 -2.58 -17.13
N THR A 211 -13.86 -1.38 -17.63
CA THR A 211 -13.86 -1.07 -19.07
C THR A 211 -12.48 -1.23 -19.70
N ARG A 212 -11.42 -0.72 -19.04
CA ARG A 212 -10.03 -0.86 -19.52
C ARG A 212 -9.59 -2.32 -19.64
N PHE A 213 -10.01 -3.17 -18.72
CA PHE A 213 -9.72 -4.60 -18.75
C PHE A 213 -10.73 -5.43 -19.54
N ARG A 214 -11.77 -4.80 -20.11
CA ARG A 214 -12.84 -5.46 -20.87
C ARG A 214 -13.45 -6.66 -20.12
N PHE A 215 -13.66 -6.49 -18.82
CA PHE A 215 -14.25 -7.53 -17.97
C PHE A 215 -15.67 -7.94 -18.41
N ASP A 216 -16.40 -7.03 -19.04
CA ASP A 216 -17.69 -7.28 -19.69
C ASP A 216 -17.60 -8.29 -20.83
N GLN A 217 -16.50 -8.29 -21.57
CA GLN A 217 -16.20 -9.22 -22.68
C GLN A 217 -15.60 -10.54 -22.23
N LEU A 218 -15.36 -10.70 -20.93
CA LEU A 218 -14.83 -11.92 -20.34
C LEU A 218 -15.79 -13.09 -20.57
N LYS A 219 -15.52 -13.90 -21.57
CA LYS A 219 -16.17 -15.20 -21.77
C LYS A 219 -15.42 -16.21 -20.91
N VAL A 220 -16.06 -16.69 -19.85
CA VAL A 220 -15.58 -17.88 -19.15
C VAL A 220 -15.64 -19.04 -20.15
N PRO A 221 -14.53 -19.66 -20.53
CA PRO A 221 -14.55 -20.75 -21.51
C PRO A 221 -15.47 -21.87 -21.01
N THR A 222 -16.41 -22.31 -21.84
CA THR A 222 -17.34 -23.43 -21.54
C THR A 222 -16.75 -24.78 -21.89
N VAL A 223 -15.56 -24.81 -22.48
CA VAL A 223 -14.88 -26.05 -22.89
C VAL A 223 -14.40 -26.82 -21.65
N PRO A 224 -14.68 -28.13 -21.54
CA PRO A 224 -14.16 -28.96 -20.46
C PRO A 224 -12.64 -28.89 -20.45
N PHE A 225 -12.08 -28.28 -19.41
CA PHE A 225 -10.65 -28.23 -19.19
C PHE A 225 -10.27 -29.43 -18.31
N HIS A 226 -9.58 -30.40 -18.90
CA HIS A 226 -9.04 -31.49 -18.12
C HIS A 226 -7.68 -31.08 -17.56
N LEU A 227 -7.71 -30.60 -16.32
CA LEU A 227 -6.49 -30.64 -15.50
C LEU A 227 -6.15 -32.07 -15.21
N PRO A 228 -4.86 -32.48 -15.26
CA PRO A 228 -4.44 -33.72 -14.62
C PRO A 228 -4.90 -33.66 -13.15
N SER A 229 -5.23 -34.82 -12.57
CA SER A 229 -5.73 -34.94 -11.20
C SER A 229 -4.79 -34.29 -10.18
N SER A 230 -3.49 -34.23 -10.49
CA SER A 230 -2.48 -33.49 -9.74
C SER A 230 -1.31 -33.07 -10.63
N LYS A 231 -0.61 -31.99 -10.25
CA LYS A 231 0.56 -31.48 -10.98
C LYS A 231 1.52 -30.77 -10.05
N ASN A 232 2.82 -31.04 -10.22
CA ASN A 232 3.89 -30.33 -9.52
C ASN A 232 4.45 -29.21 -10.39
N TYR A 233 4.87 -28.12 -9.73
CA TYR A 233 5.56 -26.98 -10.33
C TYR A 233 6.78 -26.66 -9.48
N TYR A 234 7.84 -26.13 -10.10
CA TYR A 234 9.10 -25.84 -9.45
C TYR A 234 9.57 -24.43 -9.79
N GLY A 235 9.98 -23.69 -8.76
CA GLY A 235 10.44 -22.32 -8.92
C GLY A 235 9.33 -21.32 -9.26
N ILE A 236 9.68 -20.03 -9.30
CA ILE A 236 8.72 -18.92 -9.41
C ILE A 236 7.94 -18.96 -10.73
N GLU A 237 8.61 -19.22 -11.86
CA GLU A 237 7.94 -19.18 -13.17
C GLU A 237 6.89 -20.29 -13.34
N GLN A 238 7.17 -21.48 -12.84
CA GLN A 238 6.17 -22.55 -12.86
C GLN A 238 5.10 -22.32 -11.77
N MET A 239 5.43 -21.70 -10.63
CA MET A 239 4.46 -21.29 -9.63
C MET A 239 3.39 -20.36 -10.24
N LYS A 240 3.81 -19.35 -11.00
CA LYS A 240 2.90 -18.43 -11.71
C LYS A 240 1.93 -19.20 -12.61
N GLN A 241 2.44 -20.23 -13.32
CA GLN A 241 1.57 -21.09 -14.13
C GLN A 241 0.61 -21.91 -13.26
N GLY A 242 1.05 -22.39 -12.10
CA GLY A 242 0.22 -23.11 -11.13
C GLY A 242 -0.93 -22.24 -10.61
N GLU A 243 -0.69 -20.98 -10.32
CA GLU A 243 -1.74 -20.03 -9.91
C GLU A 243 -2.77 -19.80 -11.03
N LEU A 244 -2.32 -19.63 -12.27
CA LEU A 244 -3.24 -19.49 -13.41
C LEU A 244 -4.05 -20.75 -13.66
N ASP A 245 -3.46 -21.93 -13.53
CA ASP A 245 -4.14 -23.22 -13.65
C ASP A 245 -5.17 -23.41 -12.51
N PHE A 246 -4.86 -22.95 -11.28
CA PHE A 246 -5.80 -22.93 -10.14
C PHE A 246 -7.02 -22.04 -10.43
N PHE A 247 -6.81 -20.79 -10.87
CA PHE A 247 -7.93 -19.88 -11.22
C PHE A 247 -8.78 -20.44 -12.34
N LYS A 248 -8.15 -21.04 -13.36
CA LYS A 248 -8.86 -21.66 -14.47
C LYS A 248 -9.72 -22.82 -13.99
N ALA A 249 -9.18 -23.72 -13.17
CA ALA A 249 -9.94 -24.83 -12.58
C ALA A 249 -11.13 -24.31 -11.75
N THR A 250 -10.89 -23.28 -10.94
CA THR A 250 -11.90 -22.68 -10.06
C THR A 250 -13.02 -21.99 -10.86
N ALA A 251 -12.64 -21.16 -11.84
CA ALA A 251 -13.62 -20.43 -12.66
C ALA A 251 -14.51 -21.35 -13.49
N LEU A 252 -13.95 -22.43 -14.07
CA LEU A 252 -14.64 -23.39 -14.91
C LEU A 252 -15.46 -24.42 -14.12
N SER A 253 -15.21 -24.58 -12.82
CA SER A 253 -15.97 -25.52 -11.98
C SER A 253 -17.42 -25.09 -11.77
N ARG A 254 -18.25 -25.99 -11.27
CA ARG A 254 -19.63 -25.68 -10.85
C ARG A 254 -19.73 -25.26 -9.39
N SER A 255 -18.65 -25.34 -8.63
CA SER A 255 -18.64 -25.00 -7.21
C SER A 255 -18.90 -23.49 -7.00
N LYS A 256 -19.68 -23.17 -5.98
CA LYS A 256 -19.96 -21.81 -5.49
C LYS A 256 -19.26 -21.53 -4.16
N GLU A 257 -18.42 -22.44 -3.70
CA GLU A 257 -17.67 -22.26 -2.46
C GLU A 257 -16.66 -21.11 -2.58
N PRO A 258 -16.42 -20.39 -1.46
CA PRO A 258 -15.47 -19.29 -1.44
C PRO A 258 -14.05 -19.79 -1.73
N ILE A 259 -13.21 -18.85 -2.17
CA ILE A 259 -11.80 -19.07 -2.40
C ILE A 259 -11.05 -18.61 -1.15
N PHE A 260 -10.14 -19.44 -0.68
CA PHE A 260 -9.14 -19.04 0.31
C PHE A 260 -7.81 -18.82 -0.38
N MET A 261 -7.14 -17.71 -0.04
CA MET A 261 -5.81 -17.37 -0.54
C MET A 261 -4.90 -16.91 0.60
N ASN A 262 -3.69 -17.45 0.61
CA ASN A 262 -2.61 -17.02 1.47
C ASN A 262 -1.30 -17.13 0.67
N SER A 263 -0.54 -16.04 0.58
CA SER A 263 0.78 -16.03 -0.05
C SER A 263 1.66 -14.98 0.59
N ASP A 264 2.88 -15.34 0.90
CA ASP A 264 3.90 -14.44 1.44
C ASP A 264 4.92 -14.00 0.39
N MET A 265 4.67 -14.32 -0.88
CA MET A 265 5.54 -13.92 -1.98
C MET A 265 5.91 -12.43 -1.90
N PRO A 266 7.20 -12.09 -2.05
CA PRO A 266 7.63 -10.70 -2.12
C PRO A 266 6.93 -9.96 -3.27
N MET A 267 6.42 -8.77 -2.98
CA MET A 267 5.73 -7.96 -4.01
C MET A 267 6.66 -7.60 -5.17
N ALA A 268 7.96 -7.46 -4.93
CA ALA A 268 8.95 -7.19 -5.96
C ALA A 268 9.02 -8.32 -7.02
N ASP A 269 8.93 -9.59 -6.58
CA ASP A 269 9.00 -10.74 -7.49
C ASP A 269 7.72 -10.87 -8.34
N MET A 270 6.58 -10.41 -7.80
CA MET A 270 5.29 -10.44 -8.49
C MET A 270 5.09 -9.24 -9.42
N ALA A 271 5.59 -8.06 -9.04
CA ALA A 271 5.37 -6.81 -9.78
C ALA A 271 6.14 -6.73 -11.11
N GLN A 272 7.24 -7.48 -11.28
CA GLN A 272 8.12 -7.39 -12.44
C GLN A 272 7.48 -7.93 -13.74
N ASP A 273 6.52 -8.85 -13.65
CA ASP A 273 5.88 -9.47 -14.80
C ASP A 273 4.48 -8.91 -15.06
N MET A 274 4.41 -7.85 -15.86
CA MET A 274 3.13 -7.21 -16.21
C MET A 274 2.16 -8.13 -16.96
N GLN A 275 2.66 -9.12 -17.74
CA GLN A 275 1.79 -10.06 -18.46
C GLN A 275 1.18 -11.08 -17.50
N PHE A 276 1.96 -11.57 -16.55
CA PHE A 276 1.45 -12.43 -15.50
C PHE A 276 0.40 -11.71 -14.66
N ASN A 277 0.67 -10.48 -14.21
CA ASN A 277 -0.27 -9.69 -13.43
C ASN A 277 -1.62 -9.51 -14.11
N ARG A 278 -1.62 -9.26 -15.42
CA ARG A 278 -2.88 -9.17 -16.19
C ARG A 278 -3.63 -10.49 -16.22
N LYS A 279 -2.96 -11.62 -16.48
CA LYS A 279 -3.59 -12.95 -16.51
C LYS A 279 -4.10 -13.34 -15.12
N TRP A 280 -3.36 -13.01 -14.08
CA TRP A 280 -3.70 -13.28 -12.70
C TRP A 280 -4.96 -12.49 -12.28
N MET A 281 -4.99 -11.18 -12.53
CA MET A 281 -6.17 -10.34 -12.30
C MET A 281 -7.38 -10.81 -13.10
N PHE A 282 -7.17 -11.26 -14.33
CA PHE A 282 -8.21 -11.86 -15.15
C PHE A 282 -8.77 -13.15 -14.51
N GLY A 283 -7.92 -14.01 -13.98
CA GLY A 283 -8.31 -15.24 -13.28
C GLY A 283 -9.17 -14.95 -12.05
N ILE A 284 -8.76 -13.99 -11.20
CA ILE A 284 -9.57 -13.53 -10.05
C ILE A 284 -10.89 -12.94 -10.52
N ALA A 285 -10.87 -12.04 -11.50
CA ALA A 285 -12.10 -11.39 -12.00
C ALA A 285 -13.11 -12.42 -12.54
N ALA A 286 -12.64 -13.48 -13.21
CA ALA A 286 -13.51 -14.57 -13.66
C ALA A 286 -14.17 -15.31 -12.48
N CYS A 287 -13.43 -15.51 -11.39
CA CYS A 287 -13.97 -16.10 -10.16
C CYS A 287 -14.99 -15.17 -9.48
N LEU A 288 -14.70 -13.88 -9.37
CA LEU A 288 -15.62 -12.89 -8.80
C LEU A 288 -16.90 -12.73 -9.65
N LYS A 289 -16.76 -12.70 -11.00
CA LYS A 289 -17.92 -12.67 -11.92
C LYS A 289 -18.83 -13.90 -11.76
N LYS A 290 -18.28 -15.04 -11.37
CA LYS A 290 -19.02 -16.25 -11.01
C LYS A 290 -19.77 -16.11 -9.68
N GLY A 291 -19.54 -15.05 -8.90
CA GLY A 291 -20.13 -14.79 -7.60
C GLY A 291 -19.39 -15.48 -6.46
N LEU A 292 -18.12 -15.83 -6.63
CA LEU A 292 -17.31 -16.41 -5.55
C LEU A 292 -16.81 -15.31 -4.62
N HIS A 293 -16.81 -15.59 -3.32
CA HIS A 293 -16.19 -14.73 -2.31
C HIS A 293 -14.74 -15.14 -2.05
N LEU A 294 -13.88 -14.18 -1.79
CA LEU A 294 -12.45 -14.40 -1.57
C LEU A 294 -12.06 -14.11 -0.12
N HIS A 295 -11.50 -15.09 0.58
CA HIS A 295 -10.84 -14.91 1.88
C HIS A 295 -9.33 -14.83 1.66
N MET A 296 -8.74 -13.65 1.89
CA MET A 296 -7.32 -13.40 1.66
C MET A 296 -6.59 -13.11 2.97
N ILE A 297 -5.53 -13.86 3.25
CA ILE A 297 -4.60 -13.54 4.33
C ILE A 297 -3.45 -12.70 3.77
N HIS A 298 -3.34 -11.48 4.28
CA HIS A 298 -2.26 -10.56 3.95
C HIS A 298 -1.11 -10.71 4.96
N HIS A 299 0.11 -10.74 4.45
CA HIS A 299 1.31 -10.66 5.26
C HIS A 299 1.59 -9.19 5.59
N VAL A 300 1.27 -8.81 6.82
CA VAL A 300 1.41 -7.43 7.33
C VAL A 300 2.72 -7.20 8.09
N ASP A 301 3.47 -8.28 8.37
CA ASP A 301 4.78 -8.24 9.05
C ASP A 301 5.91 -7.96 8.04
N ARG A 302 5.71 -6.93 7.24
CA ARG A 302 6.61 -6.43 6.20
C ARG A 302 6.93 -4.97 6.49
N PRO A 303 8.00 -4.40 5.92
CA PRO A 303 8.19 -2.96 5.91
C PRO A 303 6.91 -2.24 5.44
N MET A 304 6.58 -1.11 6.05
CA MET A 304 5.33 -0.39 5.77
C MET A 304 5.13 -0.13 4.27
N GLU A 305 6.21 0.17 3.57
CA GLU A 305 6.18 0.44 2.13
C GLU A 305 5.74 -0.76 1.30
N GLU A 306 6.27 -1.93 1.61
CA GLU A 306 5.91 -3.16 0.93
C GLU A 306 4.47 -3.57 1.26
N MET A 307 4.05 -3.37 2.51
CA MET A 307 2.68 -3.60 2.92
C MET A 307 1.71 -2.69 2.15
N ILE A 308 1.99 -1.39 2.05
CA ILE A 308 1.16 -0.44 1.31
C ILE A 308 1.13 -0.78 -0.19
N LEU A 309 2.27 -1.11 -0.79
CA LEU A 309 2.32 -1.54 -2.19
C LEU A 309 1.45 -2.79 -2.43
N GLY A 310 1.48 -3.73 -1.49
CA GLY A 310 0.60 -4.90 -1.51
C GLY A 310 -0.87 -4.50 -1.47
N LEU A 311 -1.27 -3.65 -0.52
CA LEU A 311 -2.67 -3.19 -0.38
C LEU A 311 -3.13 -2.39 -1.61
N GLU A 312 -2.27 -1.56 -2.20
CA GLU A 312 -2.57 -0.83 -3.44
C GLU A 312 -2.92 -1.76 -4.60
N ALA A 313 -2.18 -2.85 -4.76
CA ALA A 313 -2.44 -3.84 -5.82
C ALA A 313 -3.83 -4.50 -5.68
N TRP A 314 -4.38 -4.55 -4.46
CA TRP A 314 -5.68 -5.15 -4.17
C TRP A 314 -6.86 -4.18 -4.20
N ILE A 315 -6.64 -2.87 -4.38
CA ILE A 315 -7.71 -1.86 -4.44
C ILE A 315 -8.85 -2.28 -5.39
N PRO A 316 -8.59 -2.73 -6.65
CA PRO A 316 -9.67 -3.11 -7.56
C PRO A 316 -10.57 -4.23 -7.01
N ILE A 317 -9.98 -5.17 -6.28
CA ILE A 317 -10.69 -6.32 -5.71
C ILE A 317 -11.47 -5.90 -4.46
N TYR A 318 -10.86 -5.06 -3.60
CA TYR A 318 -11.56 -4.49 -2.44
C TYR A 318 -12.83 -3.74 -2.86
N MET A 319 -12.77 -2.98 -3.96
CA MET A 319 -13.91 -2.22 -4.48
C MET A 319 -15.05 -3.08 -5.01
N THR A 320 -14.86 -4.40 -5.19
CA THR A 320 -15.96 -5.31 -5.54
C THR A 320 -16.83 -5.70 -4.34
N GLY A 321 -16.31 -5.53 -3.11
CA GLY A 321 -16.95 -6.03 -1.88
C GLY A 321 -16.94 -7.57 -1.74
N GLN A 322 -16.44 -8.32 -2.73
CA GLN A 322 -16.41 -9.78 -2.74
C GLN A 322 -15.15 -10.38 -2.11
N ILE A 323 -14.53 -9.65 -1.18
CA ILE A 323 -13.31 -10.07 -0.50
C ILE A 323 -13.38 -9.74 1.00
N SER A 324 -12.87 -10.66 1.81
CA SER A 324 -12.60 -10.46 3.24
C SER A 324 -11.09 -10.58 3.47
N PRO A 325 -10.41 -9.46 3.72
CA PRO A 325 -8.98 -9.45 4.01
C PRO A 325 -8.71 -9.70 5.49
N TYR A 326 -7.79 -10.62 5.75
CA TYR A 326 -7.37 -11.05 7.09
C TYR A 326 -5.85 -10.92 7.27
N TYR A 327 -5.39 -11.06 8.49
CA TYR A 327 -3.99 -11.24 8.85
C TYR A 327 -3.84 -12.23 10.01
N LEU A 328 -2.65 -12.81 10.15
CA LEU A 328 -2.30 -13.65 11.29
C LEU A 328 -1.41 -12.86 12.25
N LYS A 329 -1.65 -13.00 13.55
CA LYS A 329 -0.69 -12.56 14.57
C LYS A 329 0.45 -13.58 14.61
N ASN A 330 1.70 -13.08 14.53
CA ASN A 330 2.90 -13.92 14.61
C ASN A 330 2.87 -15.07 13.59
N PRO A 331 2.86 -14.79 12.28
CA PRO A 331 3.07 -15.83 11.29
C PRO A 331 4.49 -16.34 11.48
N ASN A 332 4.68 -17.44 12.21
CA ASN A 332 6.00 -18.01 12.40
C ASN A 332 6.37 -18.87 11.22
N THR A 333 7.57 -18.69 10.70
CA THR A 333 8.59 -19.74 10.58
C THR A 333 9.40 -19.64 9.30
N ASP A 334 10.67 -19.95 9.37
CA ASP A 334 11.61 -19.96 8.25
C ASP A 334 11.28 -21.06 7.22
N VAL A 335 10.56 -22.11 7.64
CA VAL A 335 10.08 -23.20 6.77
C VAL A 335 8.57 -23.32 6.90
N TYR A 336 7.84 -23.08 5.82
CA TYR A 336 6.37 -23.09 5.91
C TYR A 336 5.70 -23.20 4.53
N HIS A 337 4.39 -23.47 4.58
CA HIS A 337 3.54 -23.37 3.40
C HIS A 337 3.31 -21.91 3.04
N HIS A 338 4.20 -21.37 2.24
CA HIS A 338 4.17 -19.95 1.87
C HIS A 338 3.07 -19.60 0.88
N LEU A 339 2.47 -20.60 0.22
CA LEU A 339 1.37 -20.41 -0.72
C LEU A 339 0.30 -21.47 -0.49
N ASN A 340 -0.94 -21.04 -0.24
CA ASN A 340 -2.11 -21.89 -0.11
C ASN A 340 -3.30 -21.21 -0.78
N TYR A 341 -3.72 -21.72 -1.92
CA TYR A 341 -4.94 -21.32 -2.61
C TYR A 341 -5.89 -22.52 -2.64
N VAL A 342 -7.08 -22.34 -2.10
CA VAL A 342 -8.07 -23.43 -2.02
C VAL A 342 -9.44 -22.91 -2.45
N SER A 343 -10.10 -23.66 -3.32
CA SER A 343 -11.46 -23.44 -3.76
C SER A 343 -12.29 -24.72 -3.60
N GLY A 344 -13.56 -24.68 -3.99
CA GLY A 344 -14.36 -25.90 -4.04
C GLY A 344 -13.98 -26.90 -5.16
N ALA A 345 -13.01 -26.56 -6.00
CA ALA A 345 -12.64 -27.35 -7.16
C ALA A 345 -11.18 -27.79 -7.19
N ALA A 346 -10.30 -27.01 -6.58
CA ALA A 346 -8.86 -27.24 -6.63
C ALA A 346 -8.17 -26.69 -5.38
N ALA A 347 -6.97 -27.21 -5.11
CA ALA A 347 -6.05 -26.68 -4.11
C ALA A 347 -4.66 -26.56 -4.71
N LEU A 348 -4.01 -25.40 -4.51
CA LEU A 348 -2.60 -25.17 -4.84
C LEU A 348 -1.85 -24.89 -3.54
N SER A 349 -0.86 -25.70 -3.22
CA SER A 349 -0.04 -25.55 -2.03
C SER A 349 1.42 -25.43 -2.42
N GLY A 350 2.16 -24.56 -1.74
CA GLY A 350 3.58 -24.33 -1.98
C GLY A 350 4.39 -24.37 -0.69
N GLU A 351 5.56 -24.98 -0.76
CA GLU A 351 6.53 -25.05 0.32
C GLU A 351 7.84 -24.42 -0.12
N CYS A 352 8.40 -23.56 0.70
CA CYS A 352 9.75 -23.05 0.50
C CYS A 352 10.37 -22.59 1.83
N ILE A 353 11.66 -22.29 1.78
CA ILE A 353 12.37 -21.60 2.86
C ILE A 353 12.26 -20.10 2.60
N HIS A 354 12.03 -19.31 3.61
CA HIS A 354 11.95 -17.85 3.52
C HIS A 354 13.22 -17.28 2.84
N GLY A 355 13.04 -16.44 1.82
CA GLY A 355 14.13 -15.89 1.00
C GLY A 355 14.63 -16.82 -0.13
N TYR A 356 14.18 -18.08 -0.19
CA TYR A 356 14.57 -19.05 -1.22
C TYR A 356 13.40 -19.46 -2.12
N HIS A 357 12.53 -18.52 -2.45
CA HIS A 357 11.32 -18.77 -3.26
C HIS A 357 11.62 -19.31 -4.66
N LYS A 358 12.84 -19.09 -5.19
CA LYS A 358 13.28 -19.62 -6.48
C LYS A 358 13.35 -21.14 -6.49
N ASP A 359 13.53 -21.77 -5.32
CA ASP A 359 13.66 -23.21 -5.14
C ASP A 359 12.36 -23.84 -4.60
N GLY A 360 11.27 -23.08 -4.56
CA GLY A 360 9.98 -23.53 -4.07
C GLY A 360 9.37 -24.65 -4.91
N LYS A 361 8.68 -25.57 -4.23
CA LYS A 361 7.88 -26.62 -4.85
C LYS A 361 6.41 -26.36 -4.60
N TYR A 362 5.60 -26.49 -5.66
CA TYR A 362 4.16 -26.22 -5.63
C TYR A 362 3.41 -27.43 -6.16
N TYR A 363 2.27 -27.71 -5.55
CA TYR A 363 1.42 -28.83 -5.87
C TYR A 363 -0.01 -28.39 -6.08
N LEU A 364 -0.53 -28.59 -7.29
CA LEU A 364 -1.93 -28.35 -7.65
C LEU A 364 -2.66 -29.70 -7.69
N THR A 365 -3.82 -29.77 -7.06
CA THR A 365 -4.69 -30.95 -7.09
C THR A 365 -6.16 -30.57 -7.28
N ASN A 366 -6.93 -31.43 -7.95
CA ASN A 366 -8.39 -31.41 -8.01
C ASN A 366 -9.01 -32.70 -7.45
N LEU A 367 -8.23 -33.56 -6.83
CA LEU A 367 -8.70 -34.75 -6.15
C LEU A 367 -9.59 -34.38 -4.95
N LYS A 368 -10.84 -34.83 -4.94
CA LYS A 368 -11.83 -34.42 -3.94
C LYS A 368 -11.36 -34.59 -2.48
N GLN A 369 -10.68 -35.68 -2.18
CA GLN A 369 -10.16 -35.96 -0.85
C GLN A 369 -9.07 -34.97 -0.44
N GLU A 370 -8.16 -34.64 -1.35
CA GLU A 370 -7.08 -33.68 -1.08
C GLU A 370 -7.61 -32.24 -0.98
N VAL A 371 -8.53 -31.85 -1.87
CA VAL A 371 -9.20 -30.55 -1.80
C VAL A 371 -9.93 -30.40 -0.46
N ALA A 372 -10.62 -31.46 0.01
CA ALA A 372 -11.29 -31.47 1.31
C ALA A 372 -10.29 -31.32 2.48
N TYR A 373 -9.14 -31.99 2.41
CA TYR A 373 -8.05 -31.84 3.39
C TYR A 373 -7.54 -30.40 3.44
N TYR A 374 -7.18 -29.83 2.29
CA TYR A 374 -6.69 -28.46 2.23
C TYR A 374 -7.74 -27.45 2.69
N ARG A 375 -9.02 -27.68 2.40
CA ARG A 375 -10.13 -26.85 2.91
C ARG A 375 -10.20 -26.88 4.45
N THR A 376 -10.14 -28.06 5.05
CA THR A 376 -10.12 -28.19 6.51
C THR A 376 -8.94 -27.44 7.10
N LYS A 377 -7.75 -27.58 6.50
CA LYS A 377 -6.55 -26.86 6.91
C LYS A 377 -6.74 -25.34 6.80
N THR A 378 -7.25 -24.83 5.68
CA THR A 378 -7.46 -23.39 5.50
C THR A 378 -8.54 -22.81 6.42
N ASN A 379 -9.60 -23.58 6.74
CA ASN A 379 -10.60 -23.19 7.72
C ASN A 379 -9.98 -23.04 9.14
N HIS A 380 -9.08 -23.95 9.52
CA HIS A 380 -8.33 -23.80 10.78
C HIS A 380 -7.40 -22.58 10.78
N ILE A 381 -6.76 -22.26 9.65
CA ILE A 381 -5.95 -21.05 9.53
C ILE A 381 -6.85 -19.81 9.66
N LEU A 382 -7.97 -19.80 8.95
CA LEU A 382 -8.90 -18.67 8.95
C LEU A 382 -9.53 -18.45 10.32
N SER A 383 -9.80 -19.51 11.09
CA SER A 383 -10.32 -19.38 12.47
C SER A 383 -9.35 -18.71 13.46
N LYS A 384 -8.06 -18.66 13.12
CA LYS A 384 -7.02 -17.96 13.89
C LYS A 384 -6.69 -16.58 13.33
N ALA A 385 -7.17 -16.27 12.14
CA ALA A 385 -6.92 -15.01 11.48
C ALA A 385 -7.82 -13.91 12.06
N LEU A 386 -7.31 -12.68 12.01
CA LEU A 386 -8.04 -11.48 12.40
C LEU A 386 -8.35 -10.65 11.16
N PRO A 387 -9.47 -9.90 11.14
CA PRO A 387 -9.74 -8.98 10.05
C PRO A 387 -8.63 -7.92 9.93
N LEU A 388 -8.07 -7.75 8.75
CA LEU A 388 -7.19 -6.63 8.45
C LEU A 388 -8.02 -5.35 8.32
N MET A 389 -9.12 -5.47 7.59
CA MET A 389 -10.19 -4.49 7.50
C MET A 389 -11.52 -5.22 7.24
N GLU A 390 -12.61 -4.63 7.70
CA GLU A 390 -13.96 -5.05 7.34
C GLU A 390 -14.46 -4.17 6.20
N ILE A 391 -15.08 -4.79 5.20
CA ILE A 391 -15.56 -4.11 4.00
C ILE A 391 -17.08 -4.19 3.98
N TYR A 392 -17.72 -3.02 4.00
CA TYR A 392 -19.18 -2.89 3.97
C TYR A 392 -19.61 -2.23 2.66
N THR A 393 -20.62 -2.83 2.04
CA THR A 393 -21.27 -2.35 0.82
C THR A 393 -22.72 -1.98 1.10
N ALA A 394 -23.45 -1.57 0.08
CA ALA A 394 -24.90 -1.32 0.20
C ALA A 394 -25.68 -2.54 0.74
N GLU A 395 -25.25 -3.77 0.40
CA GLU A 395 -25.87 -5.02 0.84
C GLU A 395 -25.66 -5.29 2.34
N SER A 396 -24.53 -4.82 2.92
CA SER A 396 -24.17 -4.98 4.34
C SER A 396 -24.40 -3.72 5.17
N LYS A 397 -25.28 -2.84 4.71
CA LYS A 397 -25.62 -1.55 5.37
C LYS A 397 -26.02 -1.72 6.84
N GLU A 398 -26.86 -2.70 7.15
CA GLU A 398 -27.36 -2.92 8.52
C GLU A 398 -26.24 -3.38 9.47
N GLU A 399 -25.28 -4.15 8.96
CA GLU A 399 -24.09 -4.56 9.71
C GLU A 399 -23.21 -3.34 10.03
N PHE A 400 -23.02 -2.46 9.05
CA PHE A 400 -22.26 -1.22 9.25
C PHE A 400 -22.93 -0.30 10.28
N HIS A 401 -24.26 -0.15 10.22
CA HIS A 401 -24.99 0.62 11.22
C HIS A 401 -24.92 0.00 12.62
N ARG A 402 -24.96 -1.33 12.72
CA ARG A 402 -24.78 -2.02 14.03
C ARG A 402 -23.37 -1.80 14.58
N PHE A 403 -22.34 -1.83 13.72
CA PHE A 403 -20.98 -1.49 14.10
C PHE A 403 -20.92 -0.07 14.67
N LEU A 404 -21.39 0.94 13.92
CA LEU A 404 -21.40 2.33 14.35
C LEU A 404 -22.16 2.53 15.68
N ALA A 405 -23.33 1.92 15.84
CA ALA A 405 -24.11 1.98 17.07
C ALA A 405 -23.39 1.35 18.26
N GLY A 406 -22.63 0.27 18.04
CA GLY A 406 -21.79 -0.35 19.06
C GLY A 406 -20.67 0.58 19.54
N GLU A 407 -20.08 1.33 18.62
CA GLU A 407 -18.98 2.24 18.90
C GLU A 407 -19.40 3.50 19.69
N THR A 408 -20.69 3.87 19.71
CA THR A 408 -21.18 5.01 20.49
C THR A 408 -21.03 4.83 22.01
N LYS A 409 -20.94 3.58 22.46
CA LYS A 409 -20.78 3.22 23.88
C LYS A 409 -19.35 3.41 24.39
N LYS A 410 -18.39 3.58 23.48
CA LYS A 410 -16.97 3.75 23.80
C LYS A 410 -16.62 5.23 23.86
N SER A 411 -16.00 5.68 24.94
CA SER A 411 -15.46 7.05 25.03
C SER A 411 -14.22 7.23 24.17
N GLY A 412 -13.92 8.45 23.74
CA GLY A 412 -12.69 8.74 23.00
C GLY A 412 -12.71 10.04 22.23
N LYS A 413 -11.65 10.26 21.45
CA LYS A 413 -11.55 11.37 20.51
C LYS A 413 -11.79 10.86 19.11
N GLN A 414 -12.67 11.52 18.38
CA GLN A 414 -12.95 11.19 16.99
C GLN A 414 -12.63 12.38 16.10
N PHE A 415 -12.00 12.13 14.98
CA PHE A 415 -11.64 13.11 13.97
C PHE A 415 -12.20 12.65 12.63
N ASN A 416 -12.91 13.54 11.97
CA ASN A 416 -13.53 13.26 10.70
C ASN A 416 -13.03 14.24 9.64
N LEU A 417 -12.65 13.73 8.49
CA LEU A 417 -12.32 14.51 7.31
C LEU A 417 -13.40 14.23 6.26
N TYR A 418 -14.23 15.22 6.02
CA TYR A 418 -15.35 15.13 5.11
C TYR A 418 -15.06 15.84 3.78
N THR A 419 -15.59 15.27 2.70
CA THR A 419 -15.60 15.87 1.36
C THR A 419 -16.94 16.55 1.04
N THR A 420 -17.90 16.45 1.95
CA THR A 420 -19.19 17.12 1.92
C THR A 420 -19.56 17.55 3.35
N LEU A 421 -20.77 18.06 3.59
CA LEU A 421 -21.18 18.45 4.94
C LEU A 421 -21.69 17.23 5.74
N PRO A 422 -21.57 17.24 7.09
CA PRO A 422 -22.03 16.12 7.92
C PRO A 422 -23.55 15.92 7.84
N PHE A 423 -24.00 14.73 7.49
CA PHE A 423 -25.44 14.44 7.27
C PHE A 423 -26.32 14.67 8.52
N TYR A 424 -25.76 14.47 9.72
CA TYR A 424 -26.51 14.62 10.97
C TYR A 424 -26.77 16.09 11.35
N THR A 425 -26.20 17.06 10.65
CA THR A 425 -26.41 18.49 10.94
C THR A 425 -27.52 19.13 10.11
N ILE A 426 -27.90 18.54 8.95
CA ILE A 426 -28.93 19.08 8.08
C ILE A 426 -30.32 19.05 8.74
N SER A 427 -31.11 20.11 8.61
CA SER A 427 -32.50 20.09 9.08
C SER A 427 -33.39 19.18 8.22
N LYS A 428 -34.50 18.71 8.81
CA LYS A 428 -35.48 17.91 8.05
C LYS A 428 -36.10 18.70 6.90
N GLU A 429 -36.36 19.98 7.14
CA GLU A 429 -36.98 20.92 6.21
C GLU A 429 -36.07 21.14 5.00
N LEU A 430 -34.79 21.40 5.22
CA LEU A 430 -33.82 21.57 4.13
C LEU A 430 -33.64 20.27 3.37
N LEU A 431 -33.50 19.13 4.05
CA LEU A 431 -33.40 17.82 3.40
C LEU A 431 -34.62 17.57 2.51
N GLN A 432 -35.85 17.78 3.02
CA GLN A 432 -37.06 17.58 2.24
C GLN A 432 -37.10 18.49 1.01
N LYS A 433 -36.70 19.77 1.14
CA LYS A 433 -36.58 20.73 0.03
C LYS A 433 -35.65 20.21 -1.06
N ILE A 434 -34.45 19.74 -0.68
CA ILE A 434 -33.44 19.18 -1.60
C ILE A 434 -34.01 17.94 -2.32
N LEU A 435 -34.62 17.02 -1.56
CA LEU A 435 -35.19 15.79 -2.13
C LEU A 435 -36.30 16.06 -3.13
N ASN A 436 -37.18 17.00 -2.81
CA ASN A 436 -38.27 17.42 -3.72
C ASN A 436 -37.72 18.02 -5.02
N ARG A 437 -36.71 18.92 -4.90
CA ARG A 437 -36.09 19.54 -6.08
C ARG A 437 -35.36 18.54 -6.97
N ASN A 438 -34.76 17.50 -6.38
CA ASN A 438 -34.09 16.42 -7.12
C ASN A 438 -35.09 15.34 -7.60
N HIS A 439 -36.40 15.54 -7.46
CA HIS A 439 -37.47 14.61 -7.91
C HIS A 439 -37.35 13.19 -7.35
N ILE A 440 -36.85 13.05 -6.11
CA ILE A 440 -36.66 11.77 -5.44
C ILE A 440 -38.04 11.17 -5.10
N ALA A 441 -38.24 9.87 -5.35
CA ALA A 441 -39.49 9.16 -5.04
C ALA A 441 -39.82 9.23 -3.54
N VAL A 442 -41.10 9.31 -3.20
CA VAL A 442 -41.60 9.55 -1.83
C VAL A 442 -41.08 8.49 -0.85
N GLU A 443 -41.07 7.23 -1.27
CA GLU A 443 -40.59 6.12 -0.45
C GLU A 443 -39.09 6.31 -0.09
N LYS A 444 -38.29 6.71 -1.07
CA LYS A 444 -36.85 7.02 -0.85
C LYS A 444 -36.67 8.24 0.04
N GLN A 445 -37.51 9.28 -0.11
CA GLN A 445 -37.47 10.46 0.78
C GLN A 445 -37.72 10.07 2.24
N GLN A 446 -38.74 9.23 2.49
CA GLN A 446 -39.04 8.75 3.85
C GLN A 446 -37.89 7.96 4.45
N MET A 447 -37.25 7.11 3.66
CA MET A 447 -36.08 6.35 4.10
C MET A 447 -34.90 7.29 4.49
N LEU A 448 -34.61 8.33 3.68
CA LEU A 448 -33.55 9.30 3.98
C LEU A 448 -33.86 10.13 5.23
N LEU A 449 -35.11 10.52 5.44
CA LEU A 449 -35.52 11.22 6.66
C LEU A 449 -35.40 10.35 7.91
N GLN A 450 -35.71 9.05 7.80
CA GLN A 450 -35.49 8.08 8.88
C GLN A 450 -34.00 7.89 9.16
N ASP A 451 -33.16 7.77 8.11
CA ASP A 451 -31.71 7.63 8.23
C ASP A 451 -31.07 8.88 8.86
N LEU A 452 -31.57 10.08 8.52
CA LEU A 452 -31.16 11.32 9.20
C LEU A 452 -31.45 11.26 10.70
N CYS A 453 -32.66 10.87 11.09
CA CYS A 453 -33.02 10.75 12.50
C CYS A 453 -32.12 9.75 13.22
N ARG A 454 -31.91 8.57 12.63
CA ARG A 454 -31.05 7.50 13.18
C ARG A 454 -29.61 7.97 13.33
N THR A 455 -29.02 8.55 12.27
CA THR A 455 -27.64 9.01 12.27
C THR A 455 -27.42 10.13 13.29
N ARG A 456 -28.36 11.09 13.38
CA ARG A 456 -28.30 12.16 14.38
C ARG A 456 -28.39 11.61 15.81
N THR A 457 -29.27 10.64 16.06
CA THR A 457 -29.39 10.00 17.38
C THR A 457 -28.07 9.30 17.77
N ILE A 458 -27.47 8.53 16.85
CA ILE A 458 -26.18 7.88 17.05
C ILE A 458 -25.09 8.92 17.36
N PHE A 459 -25.03 10.00 16.59
CA PHE A 459 -24.07 11.07 16.79
C PHE A 459 -24.23 11.78 18.14
N LEU A 460 -25.45 12.11 18.52
CA LEU A 460 -25.72 12.73 19.81
C LEU A 460 -25.38 11.83 21.00
N GLN A 461 -25.66 10.53 20.88
CA GLN A 461 -25.23 9.54 21.89
C GLN A 461 -23.70 9.47 22.01
N MET A 462 -22.99 9.52 20.89
CA MET A 462 -21.54 9.54 20.89
C MET A 462 -20.98 10.80 21.55
N LEU A 463 -21.57 11.97 21.36
CA LEU A 463 -21.15 13.23 22.00
C LEU A 463 -21.28 13.23 23.53
N LEU A 464 -22.08 12.34 24.12
CA LEU A 464 -22.18 12.23 25.59
C LEU A 464 -20.88 11.76 26.24
N SER A 465 -20.06 11.01 25.51
CA SER A 465 -18.84 10.38 26.05
C SER A 465 -17.57 10.66 25.23
N SER A 466 -17.71 11.33 24.07
CA SER A 466 -16.61 11.52 23.12
C SER A 466 -16.49 12.98 22.69
N PHE A 467 -15.25 13.37 22.37
CA PHE A 467 -14.96 14.62 21.66
C PHE A 467 -14.90 14.34 20.17
N VAL A 468 -15.55 15.17 19.35
CA VAL A 468 -15.58 15.02 17.89
C VAL A 468 -15.14 16.32 17.22
N GLU A 469 -14.20 16.19 16.28
CA GLU A 469 -13.75 17.24 15.39
C GLU A 469 -14.08 16.87 13.95
N ASP A 470 -14.90 17.68 13.29
CA ASP A 470 -15.24 17.54 11.88
C ASP A 470 -14.50 18.59 11.06
N ARG A 471 -13.76 18.16 10.08
CA ARG A 471 -13.17 19.01 9.05
C ARG A 471 -14.01 18.95 7.81
N ILE A 472 -14.56 20.09 7.41
CA ILE A 472 -15.54 20.20 6.34
C ILE A 472 -15.07 21.16 5.24
N PRO A 473 -15.44 20.89 3.95
CA PRO A 473 -15.06 21.78 2.86
C PRO A 473 -15.80 23.12 2.94
N VAL A 474 -15.06 24.21 2.70
CA VAL A 474 -15.60 25.56 2.47
C VAL A 474 -15.30 25.94 1.04
N LEU A 475 -16.35 26.11 0.24
CA LEU A 475 -16.23 26.40 -1.18
C LEU A 475 -16.74 27.80 -1.49
N SER A 476 -15.97 28.58 -2.27
CA SER A 476 -16.51 29.76 -2.94
C SER A 476 -17.52 29.37 -4.02
N GLN A 477 -18.29 30.33 -4.50
CA GLN A 477 -19.26 30.05 -5.57
C GLN A 477 -18.57 29.57 -6.85
N GLU A 478 -17.39 30.08 -7.17
CA GLU A 478 -16.58 29.64 -8.31
C GLU A 478 -16.12 28.18 -8.12
N ALA A 479 -15.53 27.87 -6.97
CA ALA A 479 -15.07 26.51 -6.65
C ALA A 479 -16.23 25.51 -6.63
N TYR A 480 -17.40 25.94 -6.16
CA TYR A 480 -18.62 25.11 -6.16
C TYR A 480 -19.13 24.82 -7.58
N ARG A 481 -19.05 25.78 -8.52
CA ARG A 481 -19.42 25.57 -9.92
C ARG A 481 -18.51 24.56 -10.61
N GLU A 482 -17.21 24.58 -10.28
CA GLU A 482 -16.27 23.62 -10.82
C GLU A 482 -16.45 22.20 -10.22
N MET A 483 -16.88 22.15 -8.97
CA MET A 483 -17.01 20.89 -8.22
C MET A 483 -18.26 20.94 -7.30
N PRO A 484 -19.47 20.72 -7.86
CA PRO A 484 -20.69 20.66 -7.07
C PRO A 484 -20.64 19.52 -6.05
N LEU A 485 -21.06 19.80 -4.81
CA LEU A 485 -21.12 18.77 -3.78
C LEU A 485 -22.40 17.94 -3.90
N LEU A 486 -22.26 16.67 -3.60
CA LEU A 486 -23.38 15.74 -3.43
C LEU A 486 -23.89 15.79 -1.99
N LEU A 487 -25.18 15.55 -1.83
CA LEU A 487 -25.75 15.31 -0.50
C LEU A 487 -25.05 14.10 0.12
N PRO A 488 -24.55 14.21 1.39
CA PRO A 488 -23.89 13.09 2.02
C PRO A 488 -24.80 11.86 2.03
N ARG A 489 -24.24 10.69 1.71
CA ARG A 489 -24.91 9.40 1.63
C ARG A 489 -25.96 9.24 0.52
N SER A 490 -26.12 10.22 -0.37
CA SER A 490 -27.10 10.10 -1.47
C SER A 490 -26.83 8.89 -2.37
N GLU A 491 -25.56 8.57 -2.64
CA GLU A 491 -25.18 7.41 -3.44
C GLU A 491 -25.12 6.10 -2.63
N ALA A 492 -24.85 6.16 -1.33
CA ALA A 492 -24.70 4.98 -0.47
C ALA A 492 -25.94 4.12 -0.38
N PHE A 493 -27.11 4.70 -0.64
CA PHE A 493 -28.40 4.05 -0.43
C PHE A 493 -29.26 4.04 -1.67
N TYR A 494 -28.92 4.86 -2.66
CA TYR A 494 -29.77 5.10 -3.84
C TYR A 494 -28.86 5.33 -5.02
N GLU A 495 -29.16 4.76 -6.12
CA GLU A 495 -28.43 4.93 -7.38
C GLU A 495 -28.50 6.35 -7.95
N ASP A 496 -29.18 7.27 -7.23
CA ASP A 496 -29.41 8.65 -7.67
C ASP A 496 -28.41 9.61 -7.02
N GLU A 497 -27.70 10.39 -7.81
CA GLU A 497 -26.89 11.50 -7.34
C GLU A 497 -27.80 12.66 -6.92
N ILE A 498 -27.82 13.00 -5.63
CA ILE A 498 -28.60 14.12 -5.09
C ILE A 498 -27.68 15.32 -4.92
N HIS A 499 -27.89 16.35 -5.74
CA HIS A 499 -27.07 17.53 -5.74
C HIS A 499 -27.66 18.65 -4.88
N TYR A 500 -26.79 19.43 -4.22
CA TYR A 500 -27.19 20.73 -3.67
C TYR A 500 -27.26 21.78 -4.78
N THR A 501 -28.01 22.89 -4.52
CA THR A 501 -27.64 24.19 -5.09
C THR A 501 -26.58 24.84 -4.19
N TYR A 502 -25.92 25.90 -4.65
CA TYR A 502 -24.97 26.63 -3.82
C TYR A 502 -25.63 27.25 -2.57
N GLU A 503 -26.86 27.74 -2.71
CA GLU A 503 -27.66 28.29 -1.62
C GLU A 503 -28.02 27.20 -0.58
N GLU A 504 -28.43 26.02 -1.03
CA GLU A 504 -28.72 24.87 -0.16
C GLU A 504 -27.47 24.39 0.57
N TYR A 505 -26.31 24.40 -0.11
CA TYR A 505 -25.02 24.12 0.52
C TYR A 505 -24.70 25.14 1.61
N LEU A 506 -24.85 26.44 1.34
CA LEU A 506 -24.61 27.50 2.32
C LEU A 506 -25.57 27.40 3.52
N GLU A 507 -26.85 27.10 3.27
CA GLU A 507 -27.84 26.89 4.32
C GLU A 507 -27.43 25.71 5.23
N HIS A 508 -27.03 24.59 4.64
CA HIS A 508 -26.56 23.43 5.42
C HIS A 508 -25.26 23.75 6.17
N PHE A 509 -24.33 24.48 5.55
CA PHE A 509 -23.10 24.92 6.21
C PHE A 509 -23.41 25.77 7.46
N GLN A 510 -24.33 26.73 7.35
CA GLN A 510 -24.79 27.55 8.49
C GLN A 510 -25.43 26.67 9.58
N GLN A 511 -26.27 25.69 9.19
CA GLN A 511 -26.85 24.75 10.14
C GLN A 511 -25.77 23.90 10.84
N THR A 512 -24.70 23.51 10.13
CA THR A 512 -23.57 22.77 10.70
C THR A 512 -22.81 23.61 11.73
N MET A 513 -22.53 24.86 11.43
CA MET A 513 -21.89 25.78 12.37
C MET A 513 -22.77 26.05 13.60
N ALA A 514 -24.05 26.32 13.41
CA ALA A 514 -25.00 26.52 14.50
C ALA A 514 -25.19 25.26 15.36
N PHE A 515 -25.08 24.07 14.75
CA PHE A 515 -25.11 22.81 15.47
C PHE A 515 -23.86 22.66 16.35
N ALA A 516 -22.68 23.03 15.86
CA ALA A 516 -21.43 22.98 16.64
C ALA A 516 -21.48 23.87 17.88
N GLU A 517 -22.07 25.06 17.77
CA GLU A 517 -22.22 25.99 18.91
C GLU A 517 -23.05 25.44 20.09
N LYS A 518 -23.95 24.48 19.81
CA LYS A 518 -24.81 23.84 20.83
C LYS A 518 -24.10 22.83 21.69
N TYR A 519 -23.00 22.22 21.21
CA TYR A 519 -22.37 21.08 21.85
C TYR A 519 -20.87 21.32 22.09
N LYS A 520 -20.47 21.47 23.35
CA LYS A 520 -19.07 21.74 23.75
C LYS A 520 -18.06 20.67 23.31
N ASN A 521 -18.52 19.44 23.11
CA ASN A 521 -17.69 18.30 22.69
C ASN A 521 -17.65 18.13 21.17
N TYR A 522 -18.20 19.07 20.41
CA TYR A 522 -18.22 19.04 18.97
C TYR A 522 -17.57 20.29 18.39
N VAL A 523 -16.55 20.11 17.57
CA VAL A 523 -15.81 21.20 16.91
C VAL A 523 -15.87 21.00 15.41
N VAL A 524 -16.14 22.09 14.70
CA VAL A 524 -16.11 22.11 13.23
C VAL A 524 -14.95 22.99 12.77
N VAL A 525 -14.10 22.43 11.91
CA VAL A 525 -12.94 23.11 11.33
C VAL A 525 -13.14 23.25 9.81
N PRO A 526 -13.39 24.47 9.32
CA PRO A 526 -13.54 24.74 7.89
C PRO A 526 -12.22 24.53 7.12
N GLN A 527 -12.29 23.87 5.95
CA GLN A 527 -11.14 23.65 5.07
C GLN A 527 -11.38 24.27 3.69
N HIS A 528 -10.52 25.21 3.30
CA HIS A 528 -10.62 25.90 2.00
C HIS A 528 -10.06 25.07 0.82
N ALA A 529 -9.26 24.05 1.09
CA ALA A 529 -8.72 23.15 0.09
C ALA A 529 -8.92 21.68 0.54
N PRO A 530 -10.00 21.01 0.13
CA PRO A 530 -10.22 19.63 0.49
C PRO A 530 -9.12 18.73 -0.10
N ILE A 531 -8.57 17.84 0.73
CA ILE A 531 -7.46 16.93 0.36
C ILE A 531 -7.95 15.83 -0.55
N PHE A 532 -9.17 15.35 -0.32
CA PHE A 532 -9.84 14.29 -1.08
C PHE A 532 -11.14 14.79 -1.69
N ARG A 533 -11.59 14.10 -2.75
CA ARG A 533 -12.82 14.44 -3.47
C ARG A 533 -13.93 13.41 -3.30
N ASN A 534 -13.56 12.14 -3.22
CA ASN A 534 -14.50 11.01 -3.29
C ASN A 534 -14.46 10.12 -2.04
N ILE A 535 -13.50 10.32 -1.12
CA ILE A 535 -13.43 9.57 0.13
C ILE A 535 -13.58 10.49 1.33
N GLN A 536 -14.26 9.98 2.34
CA GLN A 536 -14.33 10.54 3.69
C GLN A 536 -13.55 9.65 4.63
N ILE A 537 -12.88 10.23 5.61
CA ILE A 537 -12.08 9.48 6.58
C ILE A 537 -12.55 9.87 7.98
N GLN A 538 -12.91 8.86 8.77
CA GLN A 538 -13.28 8.99 10.17
C GLN A 538 -12.27 8.21 11.01
N ILE A 539 -11.73 8.83 12.05
CA ILE A 539 -10.72 8.24 12.92
C ILE A 539 -11.21 8.30 14.36
N LYS A 540 -11.40 7.16 14.98
CA LYS A 540 -11.50 7.06 16.43
C LYS A 540 -10.13 6.68 16.96
N HIS A 541 -9.51 7.61 17.67
CA HIS A 541 -8.11 7.48 18.10
C HIS A 541 -7.83 6.18 18.83
N LYS A 542 -6.85 5.41 18.32
CA LYS A 542 -6.43 4.08 18.82
C LYS A 542 -7.45 2.95 18.69
N GLU A 543 -8.62 3.19 18.12
CA GLU A 543 -9.67 2.17 17.96
C GLU A 543 -9.79 1.72 16.51
N TRP A 544 -10.16 2.63 15.60
CA TRP A 544 -10.38 2.33 14.20
C TRP A 544 -10.21 3.55 13.30
N VAL A 545 -10.02 3.27 12.02
CA VAL A 545 -10.16 4.23 10.91
C VAL A 545 -11.22 3.70 9.97
N ILE A 546 -12.18 4.55 9.60
CA ILE A 546 -13.16 4.28 8.56
C ILE A 546 -12.82 5.13 7.35
N ILE A 547 -12.66 4.49 6.20
CA ILE A 547 -12.55 5.17 4.90
C ILE A 547 -13.83 4.86 4.13
N SER A 548 -14.62 5.88 3.83
CA SER A 548 -15.87 5.74 3.09
C SER A 548 -15.75 6.40 1.73
N LYS A 549 -16.01 5.64 0.66
CA LYS A 549 -16.08 6.19 -0.69
C LYS A 549 -17.52 6.61 -1.00
N ASN A 550 -17.69 7.85 -1.46
CA ASN A 550 -18.99 8.47 -1.69
C ASN A 550 -19.51 8.27 -3.11
N LYS A 551 -18.65 7.85 -4.05
CA LYS A 551 -19.03 7.54 -5.43
C LYS A 551 -19.19 6.04 -5.65
N SER A 552 -20.10 5.68 -6.54
CA SER A 552 -20.36 4.28 -6.89
C SER A 552 -19.09 3.52 -7.35
N PRO A 553 -18.83 2.30 -6.84
CA PRO A 553 -19.61 1.65 -5.79
C PRO A 553 -19.33 2.28 -4.42
N VAL A 554 -20.39 2.58 -3.67
CA VAL A 554 -20.24 3.07 -2.30
C VAL A 554 -19.77 1.93 -1.42
N ILE A 555 -18.66 2.19 -0.70
CA ILE A 555 -17.99 1.18 0.10
C ILE A 555 -17.36 1.82 1.34
N HIS A 556 -17.40 1.10 2.44
CA HIS A 556 -16.79 1.50 3.70
C HIS A 556 -15.74 0.48 4.11
N PHE A 557 -14.53 0.95 4.40
CA PHE A 557 -13.44 0.15 4.94
C PHE A 557 -13.25 0.49 6.41
N VAL A 558 -13.52 -0.45 7.30
CA VAL A 558 -13.27 -0.30 8.74
C VAL A 558 -11.96 -0.99 9.09
N ILE A 559 -10.95 -0.22 9.42
CA ILE A 559 -9.57 -0.66 9.64
C ILE A 559 -9.29 -0.62 11.14
N GLN A 560 -9.11 -1.80 11.74
CA GLN A 560 -8.76 -1.95 13.16
C GLN A 560 -7.32 -2.44 13.36
N HIS A 561 -6.64 -2.92 12.30
CA HIS A 561 -5.27 -3.38 12.38
C HIS A 561 -4.33 -2.28 12.88
N PRO A 562 -3.61 -2.45 14.02
CA PRO A 562 -2.92 -1.36 14.72
C PRO A 562 -1.90 -0.63 13.85
N LYS A 563 -1.06 -1.37 13.12
CA LYS A 563 0.00 -0.80 12.28
C LYS A 563 -0.58 0.05 11.13
N LEU A 564 -1.59 -0.47 10.43
CA LEU A 564 -2.22 0.24 9.31
C LEU A 564 -3.01 1.45 9.79
N ARG A 565 -3.79 1.28 10.86
CA ARG A 565 -4.54 2.35 11.51
C ARG A 565 -3.62 3.49 11.94
N THR A 566 -2.56 3.19 12.72
CA THR A 566 -1.60 4.20 13.20
C THR A 566 -0.92 4.92 12.04
N ALA A 567 -0.56 4.20 10.96
CA ALA A 567 0.04 4.83 9.79
C ALA A 567 -0.90 5.83 9.11
N ILE A 568 -2.20 5.50 9.02
CA ILE A 568 -3.21 6.41 8.45
C ILE A 568 -3.44 7.61 9.39
N GLU A 569 -3.59 7.37 10.70
CA GLU A 569 -3.72 8.44 11.70
C GLU A 569 -2.54 9.43 11.60
N GLU A 570 -1.30 8.94 11.66
CA GLU A 570 -0.09 9.78 11.58
C GLU A 570 0.08 10.45 10.20
N GLY A 571 -0.31 9.76 9.12
CA GLY A 571 -0.23 10.29 7.76
C GLY A 571 -1.14 11.50 7.55
N LEU A 572 -2.39 11.41 8.00
CA LEU A 572 -3.37 12.50 7.86
C LEU A 572 -3.04 13.73 8.68
N TRP A 573 -2.43 13.57 9.86
CA TRP A 573 -1.99 14.70 10.69
C TRP A 573 -0.86 15.53 10.07
N ARG A 574 -0.13 14.99 9.10
CA ARG A 574 1.01 15.66 8.45
C ARG A 574 0.67 16.26 7.09
N ILE A 575 -0.40 15.80 6.45
CA ILE A 575 -0.87 16.37 5.18
C ILE A 575 -1.53 17.74 5.41
N GLN A 576 -1.73 18.11 6.64
CA GLN A 576 -2.26 19.38 7.13
C GLN A 576 -1.16 20.36 7.50
#